data_88c2dd2050ea095e24ec9e4f740e2fd5
#
_entry.id   88c2dd2050ea095e24ec9e4f740e2fd5
#
_cell.length_a   1.000
_cell.length_b   1.000
_cell.length_c   1.000
_cell.angle_alpha   90.00
_cell.angle_beta   90.00
_cell.angle_gamma   90.00
#
_symmetry.space_group_name_H-M   'P 1'
#
loop_
_entity.id
_entity.type
_entity.pdbx_description
1 polymer ?
#
loop_
_entity_poly.entity_id
_entity_poly.type
_entity_poly.pdbx_seq_one_letter_code
_entity_poly.pdbx_strand_id
1 'polypeptide(L)'
;MARIVNKNLRFLCQELKHEKRSELLSLYESKKIDYDEHKALCLEHGIKSGVILEGSSRSFKTISSIDFIVYICSKVETGSVINIMRETYVSFKTTIYNDVDWRFPQYGIRSPFMGKQEVKSFMLYGNKITLIGADSESAQLGVGCDYLYMNEVLGIPKDVRNQALQRCRKFWWGDLNPFAAQHDVYTMATRADVAHLKTTYKDNYQIAPGERNQIEGYQPIECSNIAMFFGAKTDDEAEKHTAIQKALRYDLEANPDNFPASDVAELKRCRTNEQTGTADKYRWMVYGLGERMAPDGLIFPNVTWIKEFPQNVEAIYWGSDFGYTTDPSTLVKIGVQGTNMFIECKFYEPTPSTDAYLALLSQHVSKSDSVWADPSGENGGRGFISACRNEGYSVYATNTYPGSIVYGISILRKYKLHLVDCPHLADSNGMTPMRKEQAGYQKAKARVNGVMVVTDSPVDANNHIWDAVRMAAMSNRL
;
A
#
# COMPACT_ATOMS: atom_id res chain seq x y z
N MET A 1 0.78 -27.40 -30.33
CA MET A 1 0.42 -27.33 -28.90
C MET A 1 -0.33 -26.04 -28.64
N ALA A 2 -1.56 -26.08 -28.14
CA ALA A 2 -2.25 -24.87 -27.71
C ALA A 2 -1.44 -24.28 -26.54
N ARG A 3 -0.93 -23.04 -26.68
CA ARG A 3 -0.27 -22.34 -25.58
C ARG A 3 -1.29 -22.16 -24.45
N ILE A 4 -0.99 -22.67 -23.28
CA ILE A 4 -1.78 -22.41 -22.08
C ILE A 4 -1.69 -20.89 -21.82
N VAL A 5 -2.83 -20.21 -21.93
CA VAL A 5 -2.89 -18.77 -21.69
C VAL A 5 -3.08 -18.52 -20.20
N ASN A 6 -2.18 -17.72 -19.60
CA ASN A 6 -2.26 -17.39 -18.19
C ASN A 6 -3.59 -16.69 -17.85
N LYS A 7 -4.08 -16.89 -16.63
CA LYS A 7 -5.36 -16.36 -16.12
C LYS A 7 -5.46 -14.84 -16.25
N ASN A 8 -4.39 -14.12 -15.91
CA ASN A 8 -4.34 -12.65 -16.04
C ASN A 8 -4.49 -12.20 -17.51
N LEU A 9 -3.75 -12.81 -18.44
CA LEU A 9 -3.84 -12.46 -19.86
C LEU A 9 -5.22 -12.76 -20.43
N ARG A 10 -5.80 -13.93 -20.09
CA ARG A 10 -7.16 -14.30 -20.53
C ARG A 10 -8.15 -13.24 -20.04
N PHE A 11 -8.08 -12.84 -18.79
CA PHE A 11 -8.96 -11.83 -18.22
C PHE A 11 -8.81 -10.47 -18.92
N LEU A 12 -7.58 -10.00 -19.13
CA LEU A 12 -7.32 -8.76 -19.86
C LEU A 12 -7.92 -8.78 -21.28
N CYS A 13 -7.75 -9.88 -22.03
CA CYS A 13 -8.31 -10.04 -23.36
C CYS A 13 -9.85 -10.08 -23.34
N GLN A 14 -10.46 -10.69 -22.33
CA GLN A 14 -11.91 -10.72 -22.15
C GLN A 14 -12.50 -9.34 -21.85
N GLU A 15 -11.85 -8.58 -20.95
CA GLU A 15 -12.31 -7.26 -20.52
C GLU A 15 -12.04 -6.16 -21.57
N LEU A 16 -11.10 -6.37 -22.49
CA LEU A 16 -10.84 -5.42 -23.58
C LEU A 16 -12.09 -5.19 -24.45
N LYS A 17 -12.83 -6.24 -24.81
CA LYS A 17 -14.05 -6.16 -25.66
C LYS A 17 -13.87 -5.21 -26.85
N HIS A 18 -12.75 -5.37 -27.57
CA HIS A 18 -12.22 -4.38 -28.51
C HIS A 18 -13.26 -3.96 -29.56
N GLU A 19 -13.94 -4.89 -30.24
CA GLU A 19 -14.88 -4.59 -31.31
C GLU A 19 -16.02 -3.70 -30.82
N LYS A 20 -16.69 -4.10 -29.72
CA LYS A 20 -17.82 -3.34 -29.18
C LYS A 20 -17.39 -2.00 -28.59
N ARG A 21 -16.21 -1.95 -27.96
CA ARG A 21 -15.62 -0.70 -27.47
C ARG A 21 -15.35 0.28 -28.61
N SER A 22 -14.74 -0.19 -29.69
CA SER A 22 -14.44 0.63 -30.87
C SER A 22 -15.70 1.12 -31.58
N GLU A 23 -16.73 0.28 -31.65
CA GLU A 23 -18.05 0.67 -32.18
C GLU A 23 -18.65 1.84 -31.38
N LEU A 24 -18.75 1.70 -30.05
CA LEU A 24 -19.33 2.74 -29.19
C LEU A 24 -18.51 4.02 -29.20
N LEU A 25 -17.17 3.90 -29.19
CA LEU A 25 -16.29 5.05 -29.28
C LEU A 25 -16.46 5.80 -30.60
N SER A 26 -16.59 5.08 -31.71
CA SER A 26 -16.84 5.68 -33.04
C SER A 26 -18.21 6.41 -33.11
N LEU A 27 -19.24 5.89 -32.46
CA LEU A 27 -20.54 6.57 -32.36
C LEU A 27 -20.42 7.89 -31.58
N TYR A 28 -19.65 7.89 -30.48
CA TYR A 28 -19.40 9.09 -29.68
C TYR A 28 -18.54 10.12 -30.44
N GLU A 29 -17.41 9.71 -31.02
CA GLU A 29 -16.52 10.60 -31.79
C GLU A 29 -17.21 11.21 -33.03
N SER A 30 -18.10 10.47 -33.67
CA SER A 30 -18.91 10.98 -34.78
C SER A 30 -20.15 11.80 -34.34
N LYS A 31 -20.28 12.08 -33.03
CA LYS A 31 -21.39 12.83 -32.43
C LYS A 31 -22.77 12.25 -32.69
N LYS A 32 -22.86 10.94 -32.91
CA LYS A 32 -24.16 10.23 -33.06
C LYS A 32 -24.82 9.92 -31.72
N ILE A 33 -23.98 9.87 -30.64
CA ILE A 33 -24.41 9.75 -29.26
C ILE A 33 -23.62 10.77 -28.44
N ASP A 34 -24.19 11.25 -27.33
CA ASP A 34 -23.49 12.10 -26.37
C ASP A 34 -22.70 11.31 -25.34
N TYR A 35 -22.06 12.02 -24.39
CA TYR A 35 -21.22 11.39 -23.35
C TYR A 35 -22.02 10.49 -22.41
N ASP A 36 -23.23 10.91 -22.01
CA ASP A 36 -24.05 10.16 -21.06
C ASP A 36 -24.65 8.91 -21.73
N GLU A 37 -25.08 9.02 -22.97
CA GLU A 37 -25.52 7.88 -23.81
C GLU A 37 -24.36 6.89 -24.03
N HIS A 38 -23.16 7.37 -24.37
CA HIS A 38 -21.99 6.51 -24.52
C HIS A 38 -21.69 5.76 -23.23
N LYS A 39 -21.70 6.45 -22.08
CA LYS A 39 -21.46 5.85 -20.76
C LYS A 39 -22.54 4.82 -20.40
N ALA A 40 -23.81 5.11 -20.66
CA ALA A 40 -24.91 4.19 -20.42
C ALA A 40 -24.78 2.92 -21.27
N LEU A 41 -24.47 3.04 -22.56
CA LEU A 41 -24.24 1.91 -23.46
C LEU A 41 -22.98 1.09 -23.03
N CYS A 42 -21.91 1.73 -22.58
CA CYS A 42 -20.77 1.01 -22.04
C CYS A 42 -21.16 0.15 -20.83
N LEU A 43 -21.95 0.68 -19.90
CA LEU A 43 -22.44 -0.07 -18.74
C LEU A 43 -23.37 -1.22 -19.14
N GLU A 44 -24.32 -0.97 -20.05
CA GLU A 44 -25.26 -1.98 -20.57
C GLU A 44 -24.54 -3.16 -21.22
N HIS A 45 -23.52 -2.89 -22.02
CA HIS A 45 -22.71 -3.92 -22.66
C HIS A 45 -21.58 -4.47 -21.75
N GLY A 46 -21.52 -4.05 -20.48
CA GLY A 46 -20.52 -4.46 -19.50
C GLY A 46 -19.09 -4.10 -19.93
N ILE A 47 -18.92 -2.99 -20.67
CA ILE A 47 -17.60 -2.49 -21.07
C ILE A 47 -17.01 -1.72 -19.90
N LYS A 48 -15.85 -2.16 -19.42
CA LYS A 48 -15.12 -1.53 -18.31
C LYS A 48 -14.15 -0.48 -18.85
N SER A 49 -13.94 0.61 -18.09
CA SER A 49 -12.91 1.61 -18.42
C SER A 49 -11.50 1.03 -18.27
N GLY A 50 -11.33 0.10 -17.33
CA GLY A 50 -10.05 -0.55 -17.10
C GLY A 50 -10.11 -1.76 -16.18
N VAL A 51 -8.92 -2.27 -15.84
CA VAL A 51 -8.70 -3.49 -15.05
C VAL A 51 -7.66 -3.27 -13.98
N ILE A 52 -7.92 -3.80 -12.78
CA ILE A 52 -6.91 -3.98 -11.73
C ILE A 52 -6.59 -5.48 -11.58
N LEU A 53 -5.31 -5.81 -11.73
CA LEU A 53 -4.75 -7.12 -11.43
C LEU A 53 -4.09 -7.09 -10.05
N GLU A 54 -4.82 -7.52 -9.03
CA GLU A 54 -4.31 -7.65 -7.66
C GLU A 54 -3.78 -9.07 -7.44
N GLY A 55 -2.69 -9.23 -6.73
CA GLY A 55 -2.29 -10.58 -6.39
C GLY A 55 -0.90 -10.73 -5.81
N SER A 56 -0.57 -11.99 -5.48
CA SER A 56 0.69 -12.35 -4.86
C SER A 56 1.92 -12.07 -5.74
N SER A 57 3.09 -12.11 -5.13
CA SER A 57 4.34 -12.16 -5.89
C SER A 57 4.34 -13.36 -6.84
N ARG A 58 5.01 -13.24 -7.96
CA ARG A 58 5.15 -14.32 -8.97
C ARG A 58 3.81 -14.86 -9.53
N SER A 59 2.70 -14.14 -9.40
CA SER A 59 1.41 -14.52 -10.00
C SER A 59 1.32 -14.23 -11.51
N PHE A 60 2.41 -13.82 -12.14
CA PHE A 60 2.55 -13.59 -13.59
C PHE A 60 1.81 -12.35 -14.11
N LYS A 61 1.47 -11.38 -13.25
CA LYS A 61 0.73 -10.15 -13.63
C LYS A 61 1.49 -9.30 -14.65
N THR A 62 2.74 -8.95 -14.34
CA THR A 62 3.59 -8.09 -15.19
C THR A 62 3.86 -8.75 -16.54
N ILE A 63 4.22 -10.03 -16.56
CA ILE A 63 4.44 -10.77 -17.81
C ILE A 63 3.16 -10.86 -18.64
N SER A 64 2.01 -11.10 -18.02
CA SER A 64 0.72 -11.09 -18.71
C SER A 64 0.36 -9.72 -19.27
N SER A 65 0.74 -8.64 -18.60
CA SER A 65 0.58 -7.27 -19.08
C SER A 65 1.47 -7.00 -20.30
N ILE A 66 2.69 -7.50 -20.31
CA ILE A 66 3.60 -7.45 -21.48
C ILE A 66 3.02 -8.27 -22.64
N ASP A 67 2.54 -9.49 -22.38
CA ASP A 67 1.87 -10.32 -23.37
C ASP A 67 0.62 -9.65 -23.95
N PHE A 68 -0.12 -8.92 -23.12
CA PHE A 68 -1.29 -8.17 -23.53
C PHE A 68 -0.94 -7.00 -24.44
N ILE A 69 0.16 -6.29 -24.16
CA ILE A 69 0.70 -5.26 -25.08
C ILE A 69 1.06 -5.88 -26.44
N VAL A 70 1.76 -7.02 -26.43
CA VAL A 70 2.08 -7.74 -27.68
C VAL A 70 0.80 -8.15 -28.42
N TYR A 71 -0.21 -8.62 -27.70
CA TYR A 71 -1.52 -8.97 -28.29
C TYR A 71 -2.21 -7.76 -28.92
N ILE A 72 -2.30 -6.62 -28.21
CA ILE A 72 -2.88 -5.38 -28.76
C ILE A 72 -2.14 -5.00 -30.04
N CYS A 73 -0.81 -4.91 -29.99
CA CYS A 73 -0.01 -4.44 -31.13
C CYS A 73 -0.03 -5.37 -32.33
N SER A 74 -0.14 -6.69 -32.13
CA SER A 74 -0.03 -7.67 -33.21
C SER A 74 -1.37 -8.15 -33.77
N LYS A 75 -2.48 -7.98 -33.00
CA LYS A 75 -3.77 -8.60 -33.32
C LYS A 75 -4.96 -7.66 -33.26
N VAL A 76 -4.86 -6.55 -32.54
CA VAL A 76 -6.00 -5.66 -32.30
C VAL A 76 -5.93 -4.46 -33.25
N GLU A 77 -4.88 -3.65 -33.19
CA GLU A 77 -4.78 -2.45 -34.03
C GLU A 77 -3.35 -1.95 -34.18
N THR A 78 -3.15 -1.04 -35.14
CA THR A 78 -1.88 -0.35 -35.42
C THR A 78 -2.07 1.15 -35.33
N GLY A 79 -0.98 1.90 -35.15
CA GLY A 79 -1.01 3.36 -35.06
C GLY A 79 -1.38 3.91 -33.67
N SER A 80 -1.61 3.04 -32.69
CA SER A 80 -1.95 3.45 -31.33
C SER A 80 -0.73 3.84 -30.51
N VAL A 81 -0.97 4.65 -29.48
CA VAL A 81 0.00 5.03 -28.45
C VAL A 81 -0.33 4.26 -27.18
N ILE A 82 0.65 3.51 -26.67
CA ILE A 82 0.57 2.75 -25.42
C ILE A 82 1.58 3.33 -24.44
N ASN A 83 1.09 3.84 -23.31
CA ASN A 83 1.96 4.30 -22.23
C ASN A 83 2.11 3.23 -21.17
N ILE A 84 3.33 2.97 -20.74
CA ILE A 84 3.66 2.15 -19.56
C ILE A 84 4.14 3.11 -18.48
N MET A 85 3.42 3.19 -17.38
CA MET A 85 3.72 4.09 -16.27
C MET A 85 4.18 3.31 -15.04
N ARG A 86 5.17 3.85 -14.32
CA ARG A 86 5.68 3.34 -13.05
C ARG A 86 6.06 4.51 -12.14
N GLU A 87 6.23 4.25 -10.84
CA GLU A 87 6.59 5.25 -9.82
C GLU A 87 7.80 6.10 -10.25
N THR A 88 8.91 5.46 -10.66
CA THR A 88 10.09 6.16 -11.15
C THR A 88 10.58 5.59 -12.47
N TYR A 89 11.22 6.44 -13.30
CA TYR A 89 11.80 5.96 -14.56
C TYR A 89 12.96 4.95 -14.32
N VAL A 90 13.76 5.16 -13.29
CA VAL A 90 14.90 4.28 -12.96
C VAL A 90 14.44 2.85 -12.68
N SER A 91 13.27 2.69 -12.05
CA SER A 91 12.75 1.37 -11.70
C SER A 91 12.37 0.49 -12.91
N PHE A 92 12.20 1.06 -14.12
CA PHE A 92 12.00 0.27 -15.33
C PHE A 92 13.20 -0.62 -15.65
N LYS A 93 14.45 -0.13 -15.40
CA LYS A 93 15.67 -0.85 -15.73
C LYS A 93 15.84 -2.16 -14.96
N THR A 94 15.34 -2.19 -13.74
CA THR A 94 15.46 -3.36 -12.86
C THR A 94 14.29 -4.33 -12.99
N THR A 95 13.22 -3.97 -13.69
CA THR A 95 11.98 -4.75 -13.76
C THR A 95 11.51 -4.95 -15.21
N ILE A 96 10.78 -4.00 -15.77
CA ILE A 96 10.16 -4.13 -17.11
C ILE A 96 11.18 -4.42 -18.21
N TYR A 97 12.39 -3.84 -18.15
CA TYR A 97 13.43 -4.13 -19.15
C TYR A 97 13.80 -5.61 -19.13
N ASN A 98 14.05 -6.16 -17.95
CA ASN A 98 14.39 -7.58 -17.79
C ASN A 98 13.25 -8.51 -18.24
N ASP A 99 12.01 -8.15 -17.89
CA ASP A 99 10.85 -8.93 -18.26
C ASP A 99 10.60 -8.91 -19.77
N VAL A 100 10.77 -7.77 -20.44
CA VAL A 100 10.66 -7.63 -21.89
C VAL A 100 11.83 -8.35 -22.59
N ASP A 101 13.07 -8.18 -22.09
CA ASP A 101 14.26 -8.87 -22.65
C ASP A 101 14.10 -10.38 -22.58
N TRP A 102 13.47 -10.90 -21.54
CA TRP A 102 13.16 -12.33 -21.42
C TRP A 102 11.96 -12.75 -22.28
N ARG A 103 10.90 -11.91 -22.39
CA ARG A 103 9.62 -12.31 -22.99
C ARG A 103 9.55 -12.10 -24.51
N PHE A 104 10.06 -10.99 -25.04
CA PHE A 104 9.97 -10.66 -26.47
C PHE A 104 10.62 -11.71 -27.39
N PRO A 105 11.81 -12.25 -27.07
CA PRO A 105 12.42 -13.30 -27.91
C PRO A 105 11.54 -14.55 -28.08
N GLN A 106 10.68 -14.87 -27.08
CA GLN A 106 9.75 -16.01 -27.16
C GLN A 106 8.65 -15.80 -28.21
N TYR A 107 8.43 -14.56 -28.63
CA TYR A 107 7.53 -14.19 -29.74
C TYR A 107 8.29 -13.95 -31.05
N GLY A 108 9.60 -14.12 -31.08
CA GLY A 108 10.44 -13.76 -32.23
C GLY A 108 10.65 -12.26 -32.38
N ILE A 109 10.38 -11.47 -31.32
CA ILE A 109 10.54 -10.02 -31.27
C ILE A 109 11.90 -9.70 -30.66
N ARG A 110 12.70 -8.84 -31.34
CA ARG A 110 13.94 -8.34 -30.75
C ARG A 110 13.61 -7.33 -29.63
N SER A 111 14.22 -7.51 -28.46
CA SER A 111 14.05 -6.56 -27.38
C SER A 111 14.57 -5.16 -27.76
N PRO A 112 13.82 -4.09 -27.45
CA PRO A 112 14.25 -2.72 -27.67
C PRO A 112 15.32 -2.25 -26.68
N PHE A 113 15.54 -2.96 -25.57
CA PHE A 113 16.39 -2.57 -24.46
C PHE A 113 17.81 -3.13 -24.56
N MET A 114 18.00 -4.21 -25.30
CA MET A 114 19.28 -4.92 -25.40
C MET A 114 20.43 -4.00 -25.81
N GLY A 115 21.44 -3.86 -24.94
CA GLY A 115 22.63 -3.03 -25.17
C GLY A 115 22.40 -1.52 -25.05
N LYS A 116 21.24 -1.06 -24.56
CA LYS A 116 20.92 0.37 -24.39
C LYS A 116 20.82 0.75 -22.92
N GLN A 117 21.34 1.91 -22.58
CA GLN A 117 21.28 2.43 -21.22
C GLN A 117 19.91 3.05 -20.87
N GLU A 118 19.25 3.68 -21.86
CA GLU A 118 17.97 4.34 -21.68
C GLU A 118 17.13 4.26 -22.96
N VAL A 119 15.86 3.83 -22.82
CA VAL A 119 14.89 3.79 -23.90
C VAL A 119 13.57 4.37 -23.38
N LYS A 120 13.24 5.60 -23.77
CA LYS A 120 11.99 6.27 -23.39
C LYS A 120 10.81 5.82 -24.24
N SER A 121 11.04 5.41 -25.48
CA SER A 121 9.99 4.87 -26.34
C SER A 121 10.55 3.95 -27.41
N PHE A 122 9.70 3.07 -27.95
CA PHE A 122 10.03 2.20 -29.07
C PHE A 122 8.77 1.88 -29.89
N MET A 123 8.97 1.36 -31.09
CA MET A 123 7.89 0.92 -31.97
C MET A 123 7.69 -0.60 -31.89
N LEU A 124 6.43 -1.04 -31.85
CA LEU A 124 6.05 -2.45 -31.87
C LEU A 124 4.85 -2.65 -32.80
N TYR A 125 5.02 -3.35 -33.92
CA TYR A 125 3.97 -3.59 -34.93
C TYR A 125 3.22 -2.30 -35.35
N GLY A 126 3.95 -1.21 -35.56
CA GLY A 126 3.36 0.09 -35.96
C GLY A 126 2.75 0.91 -34.81
N ASN A 127 2.76 0.42 -33.59
CA ASN A 127 2.31 1.13 -32.40
C ASN A 127 3.50 1.73 -31.65
N LYS A 128 3.31 2.91 -31.03
CA LYS A 128 4.30 3.57 -30.21
C LYS A 128 4.14 3.18 -28.74
N ILE A 129 5.17 2.58 -28.16
CA ILE A 129 5.23 2.28 -26.72
C ILE A 129 6.07 3.35 -26.04
N THR A 130 5.56 3.99 -24.97
CA THR A 130 6.27 5.03 -24.22
C THR A 130 6.39 4.64 -22.76
N LEU A 131 7.57 4.77 -22.17
CA LEU A 131 7.84 4.50 -20.75
C LEU A 131 7.83 5.82 -19.98
N ILE A 132 7.02 5.93 -18.94
CA ILE A 132 6.78 7.15 -18.17
C ILE A 132 7.03 6.88 -16.70
N GLY A 133 8.07 7.50 -16.11
CA GLY A 133 8.21 7.57 -14.67
C GLY A 133 7.28 8.64 -14.11
N ALA A 134 6.54 8.33 -13.05
CA ALA A 134 5.64 9.29 -12.40
C ALA A 134 6.38 10.46 -11.73
N ASP A 135 7.68 10.31 -11.52
CA ASP A 135 8.63 11.31 -11.03
C ASP A 135 9.07 12.33 -12.10
N SER A 136 8.66 12.17 -13.36
CA SER A 136 9.09 13.02 -14.48
C SER A 136 8.13 14.17 -14.76
N GLU A 137 8.64 15.32 -15.24
CA GLU A 137 7.82 16.45 -15.70
C GLU A 137 6.79 16.03 -16.77
N SER A 138 7.15 15.11 -17.66
CA SER A 138 6.26 14.58 -18.69
C SER A 138 5.07 13.81 -18.13
N ALA A 139 5.23 13.18 -16.96
CA ALA A 139 4.13 12.53 -16.26
C ALA A 139 3.14 13.55 -15.68
N GLN A 140 3.67 14.64 -15.12
CA GLN A 140 2.85 15.73 -14.57
C GLN A 140 2.07 16.50 -15.66
N LEU A 141 2.64 16.60 -16.87
CA LEU A 141 1.96 17.23 -18.04
C LEU A 141 1.00 16.28 -18.74
N GLY A 142 1.03 14.98 -18.42
CA GLY A 142 0.13 13.94 -18.91
C GLY A 142 0.13 13.77 -20.42
N VAL A 143 0.92 12.87 -20.93
CA VAL A 143 0.92 12.49 -22.36
C VAL A 143 -0.32 11.65 -22.67
N GLY A 144 -1.14 12.09 -23.65
CA GLY A 144 -2.31 11.33 -24.10
C GLY A 144 -1.91 9.98 -24.71
N CYS A 145 -2.76 8.97 -24.52
CA CYS A 145 -2.55 7.62 -25.06
C CYS A 145 -3.87 6.95 -25.41
N ASP A 146 -3.80 5.88 -26.18
CA ASP A 146 -4.93 5.00 -26.43
C ASP A 146 -5.05 3.96 -25.33
N TYR A 147 -3.93 3.45 -24.88
CA TYR A 147 -3.82 2.43 -23.83
C TYR A 147 -2.83 2.85 -22.75
N LEU A 148 -3.19 2.57 -21.50
CA LEU A 148 -2.33 2.88 -20.35
C LEU A 148 -2.12 1.63 -19.50
N TYR A 149 -0.87 1.23 -19.33
CA TYR A 149 -0.46 0.24 -18.35
C TYR A 149 0.23 0.91 -17.16
N MET A 150 -0.29 0.68 -15.96
CA MET A 150 0.28 1.16 -14.70
C MET A 150 0.90 -0.02 -13.94
N ASN A 151 2.22 -0.15 -14.01
CA ASN A 151 2.94 -1.21 -13.30
C ASN A 151 3.20 -0.81 -11.86
N GLU A 152 2.87 -1.71 -10.92
CA GLU A 152 2.93 -1.46 -9.47
C GLU A 152 2.17 -0.18 -9.08
N VAL A 153 0.89 -0.12 -9.44
CA VAL A 153 0.05 1.08 -9.40
C VAL A 153 -0.07 1.73 -8.01
N LEU A 154 0.22 1.01 -6.92
CA LEU A 154 0.24 1.57 -5.56
C LEU A 154 1.36 2.61 -5.37
N GLY A 155 2.48 2.47 -6.07
CA GLY A 155 3.60 3.43 -6.01
C GLY A 155 3.37 4.70 -6.85
N ILE A 156 2.38 4.73 -7.75
CA ILE A 156 2.14 5.88 -8.63
C ILE A 156 1.32 6.94 -7.87
N PRO A 157 1.82 8.19 -7.75
CA PRO A 157 1.11 9.28 -7.08
C PRO A 157 -0.31 9.47 -7.63
N LYS A 158 -1.29 9.67 -6.73
CA LYS A 158 -2.72 9.74 -7.08
C LYS A 158 -3.03 10.77 -8.16
N ASP A 159 -2.44 11.97 -8.05
CA ASP A 159 -2.72 13.05 -8.99
C ASP A 159 -2.14 12.74 -10.38
N VAL A 160 -0.92 12.19 -10.45
CA VAL A 160 -0.30 11.73 -11.69
C VAL A 160 -1.12 10.63 -12.32
N ARG A 161 -1.56 9.65 -11.52
CA ARG A 161 -2.42 8.56 -11.97
C ARG A 161 -3.75 9.08 -12.51
N ASN A 162 -4.43 9.99 -11.80
CA ASN A 162 -5.70 10.55 -12.24
C ASN A 162 -5.56 11.34 -13.54
N GLN A 163 -4.48 12.13 -13.70
CA GLN A 163 -4.19 12.83 -14.95
C GLN A 163 -3.94 11.87 -16.11
N ALA A 164 -3.19 10.79 -15.88
CA ALA A 164 -2.94 9.76 -16.90
C ALA A 164 -4.23 9.05 -17.31
N LEU A 165 -5.10 8.72 -16.35
CA LEU A 165 -6.40 8.09 -16.61
C LEU A 165 -7.34 8.99 -17.42
N GLN A 166 -7.38 10.31 -17.14
CA GLN A 166 -8.18 11.28 -17.89
C GLN A 166 -7.76 11.39 -19.37
N ARG A 167 -6.53 11.07 -19.70
CA ARG A 167 -5.95 11.18 -21.04
C ARG A 167 -5.80 9.83 -21.74
N CYS A 168 -6.24 8.75 -21.12
CA CYS A 168 -6.34 7.42 -21.72
C CYS A 168 -7.68 7.29 -22.47
N ARG A 169 -7.60 7.15 -23.80
CA ARG A 169 -8.80 7.18 -24.64
C ARG A 169 -9.60 5.88 -24.71
N LYS A 170 -8.89 4.72 -24.63
CA LYS A 170 -9.53 3.44 -24.92
C LYS A 170 -9.60 2.53 -23.70
N PHE A 171 -8.46 2.14 -23.16
CA PHE A 171 -8.43 1.15 -22.09
C PHE A 171 -7.19 1.26 -21.23
N TRP A 172 -7.34 1.09 -19.92
CA TRP A 172 -6.22 1.07 -18.99
C TRP A 172 -6.21 -0.19 -18.13
N TRP A 173 -5.06 -0.58 -17.67
CA TRP A 173 -4.93 -1.61 -16.65
C TRP A 173 -3.75 -1.32 -15.72
N GLY A 174 -3.84 -1.84 -14.50
CA GLY A 174 -2.77 -1.74 -13.52
C GLY A 174 -2.58 -3.04 -12.79
N ASP A 175 -1.35 -3.31 -12.38
CA ASP A 175 -1.05 -4.43 -11.50
C ASP A 175 -0.54 -3.96 -10.14
N LEU A 176 -0.73 -4.79 -9.11
CA LEU A 176 -0.26 -4.52 -7.77
C LEU A 176 -0.04 -5.79 -6.95
N ASN A 177 0.89 -5.71 -6.00
CA ASN A 177 0.95 -6.58 -4.84
C ASN A 177 0.32 -5.82 -3.66
N PRO A 178 -0.58 -6.44 -2.86
CA PRO A 178 -1.35 -5.74 -1.84
C PRO A 178 -0.55 -5.55 -0.54
N PHE A 179 0.60 -4.86 -0.60
CA PHE A 179 1.49 -4.67 0.54
C PHE A 179 1.02 -3.61 1.55
N ALA A 180 -0.03 -2.87 1.24
CA ALA A 180 -0.66 -1.91 2.15
C ALA A 180 -2.03 -2.41 2.59
N ALA A 181 -2.39 -2.20 3.86
CA ALA A 181 -3.71 -2.57 4.37
C ALA A 181 -4.82 -1.70 3.75
N GLN A 182 -4.52 -0.43 3.47
CA GLN A 182 -5.44 0.54 2.88
C GLN A 182 -4.73 1.37 1.81
N HIS A 183 -5.41 1.58 0.69
CA HIS A 183 -4.95 2.43 -0.41
C HIS A 183 -6.14 2.83 -1.29
N ASP A 184 -6.13 4.03 -1.89
CA ASP A 184 -7.22 4.52 -2.74
C ASP A 184 -7.42 3.68 -4.02
N VAL A 185 -6.37 3.03 -4.53
CA VAL A 185 -6.46 2.06 -5.64
C VAL A 185 -7.39 0.90 -5.29
N TYR A 186 -7.48 0.49 -4.03
CA TYR A 186 -8.42 -0.56 -3.63
C TYR A 186 -9.87 -0.11 -3.76
N THR A 187 -10.14 1.16 -3.47
CA THR A 187 -11.46 1.78 -3.73
C THR A 187 -11.72 1.89 -5.23
N MET A 188 -10.68 2.23 -6.03
CA MET A 188 -10.80 2.26 -7.49
C MET A 188 -11.15 0.89 -8.06
N ALA A 189 -10.60 -0.20 -7.51
CA ALA A 189 -10.88 -1.57 -7.92
C ALA A 189 -12.34 -2.02 -7.64
N THR A 190 -13.09 -1.32 -6.77
CA THR A 190 -14.51 -1.62 -6.48
C THR A 190 -15.48 -0.83 -7.34
N ARG A 191 -15.02 0.05 -8.22
CA ARG A 191 -15.87 0.84 -9.10
C ARG A 191 -16.60 -0.04 -10.11
N ALA A 192 -17.84 0.31 -10.44
CA ALA A 192 -18.65 -0.45 -11.42
C ALA A 192 -18.04 -0.49 -12.82
N ASP A 193 -17.27 0.53 -13.20
CA ASP A 193 -16.59 0.65 -14.50
C ASP A 193 -15.17 0.05 -14.51
N VAL A 194 -14.74 -0.61 -13.43
CA VAL A 194 -13.42 -1.26 -13.32
C VAL A 194 -13.62 -2.75 -13.10
N ALA A 195 -12.90 -3.56 -13.86
CA ALA A 195 -12.84 -5.00 -13.60
C ALA A 195 -11.66 -5.32 -12.66
N HIS A 196 -11.85 -6.29 -11.80
CA HIS A 196 -10.86 -6.67 -10.80
C HIS A 196 -10.61 -8.19 -10.84
N LEU A 197 -9.35 -8.58 -10.90
CA LEU A 197 -8.93 -9.98 -10.82
C LEU A 197 -7.88 -10.14 -9.74
N LYS A 198 -8.09 -11.12 -8.86
CA LYS A 198 -7.11 -11.55 -7.87
C LYS A 198 -6.46 -12.86 -8.31
N THR A 199 -5.12 -12.91 -8.25
CA THR A 199 -4.33 -14.09 -8.61
C THR A 199 -3.20 -14.33 -7.60
N THR A 200 -2.77 -15.60 -7.51
CA THR A 200 -1.67 -16.00 -6.66
C THR A 200 -0.55 -16.67 -7.47
N TYR A 201 0.58 -16.95 -6.85
CA TYR A 201 1.66 -17.71 -7.48
C TYR A 201 1.20 -19.09 -8.00
N LYS A 202 0.11 -19.65 -7.42
CA LYS A 202 -0.48 -20.94 -7.86
C LYS A 202 -1.13 -20.84 -9.24
N ASP A 203 -1.54 -19.63 -9.66
CA ASP A 203 -2.07 -19.36 -11.00
C ASP A 203 -0.95 -19.24 -12.06
N ASN A 204 0.32 -19.24 -11.65
CA ASN A 204 1.48 -19.20 -12.54
C ASN A 204 2.01 -20.60 -12.83
N TYR A 205 1.67 -21.14 -13.98
CA TYR A 205 2.15 -22.45 -14.42
C TYR A 205 3.65 -22.49 -14.85
N GLN A 206 4.31 -21.33 -14.93
CA GLN A 206 5.72 -21.19 -15.30
C GLN A 206 6.62 -20.80 -14.10
N ILE A 207 6.08 -20.81 -12.89
CA ILE A 207 6.88 -20.50 -11.71
C ILE A 207 8.01 -21.51 -11.53
N ALA A 208 9.23 -21.01 -11.35
CA ALA A 208 10.37 -21.88 -11.08
C ALA A 208 10.24 -22.55 -9.70
N PRO A 209 10.67 -23.81 -9.54
CA PRO A 209 10.59 -24.52 -8.26
C PRO A 209 11.25 -23.74 -7.10
N GLY A 210 12.39 -23.09 -7.34
CA GLY A 210 13.07 -22.28 -6.32
C GLY A 210 12.27 -21.06 -5.87
N GLU A 211 11.61 -20.36 -6.81
CA GLU A 211 10.75 -19.22 -6.51
C GLU A 211 9.51 -19.66 -5.71
N ARG A 212 8.92 -20.79 -6.10
CA ARG A 212 7.80 -21.38 -5.38
C ARG A 212 8.19 -21.75 -3.95
N ASN A 213 9.31 -22.45 -3.79
CA ASN A 213 9.82 -22.84 -2.47
C ASN A 213 10.11 -21.63 -1.59
N GLN A 214 10.63 -20.53 -2.15
CA GLN A 214 10.85 -19.30 -1.40
C GLN A 214 9.54 -18.70 -0.87
N ILE A 215 8.50 -18.64 -1.71
CA ILE A 215 7.17 -18.13 -1.30
C ILE A 215 6.56 -19.06 -0.25
N GLU A 216 6.57 -20.35 -0.49
CA GLU A 216 6.03 -21.36 0.43
C GLU A 216 6.83 -21.45 1.74
N GLY A 217 8.09 -21.02 1.73
CA GLY A 217 8.95 -20.88 2.90
C GLY A 217 8.48 -19.81 3.89
N TYR A 218 7.61 -18.87 3.47
CA TYR A 218 7.03 -17.88 4.38
C TYR A 218 5.83 -18.40 5.19
N GLN A 219 5.24 -19.51 4.80
CA GLN A 219 3.99 -20.00 5.40
C GLN A 219 4.20 -20.49 6.85
N PRO A 220 3.59 -19.85 7.86
CA PRO A 220 3.58 -20.35 9.24
C PRO A 220 2.50 -21.42 9.42
N ILE A 221 2.56 -22.20 10.51
CA ILE A 221 1.59 -23.26 10.83
C ILE A 221 0.18 -22.69 10.96
N GLU A 222 0.03 -21.52 11.59
CA GLU A 222 -1.27 -20.85 11.77
C GLU A 222 -1.98 -20.51 10.45
N CYS A 223 -1.24 -20.42 9.35
CA CYS A 223 -1.73 -20.13 8.01
C CYS A 223 -1.78 -21.39 7.11
N SER A 224 -1.63 -22.58 7.68
CA SER A 224 -1.84 -23.84 6.94
C SER A 224 -3.32 -24.02 6.57
N ASN A 225 -3.61 -24.78 5.53
CA ASN A 225 -4.99 -25.07 5.11
C ASN A 225 -5.84 -25.59 6.26
N ILE A 226 -5.28 -26.41 7.13
CA ILE A 226 -5.97 -26.94 8.31
C ILE A 226 -6.31 -25.84 9.31
N ALA A 227 -5.41 -24.87 9.52
CA ALA A 227 -5.67 -23.73 10.41
C ALA A 227 -6.67 -22.73 9.82
N MET A 228 -6.67 -22.52 8.50
CA MET A 228 -7.55 -21.55 7.83
C MET A 228 -8.94 -22.11 7.47
N PHE A 229 -9.15 -23.42 7.55
CA PHE A 229 -10.41 -24.05 7.17
C PHE A 229 -11.62 -23.56 8.00
N PHE A 230 -11.36 -23.06 9.19
CA PHE A 230 -12.38 -22.53 10.10
C PHE A 230 -12.18 -21.02 10.32
N GLY A 231 -12.68 -20.21 9.41
CA GLY A 231 -12.72 -18.75 9.59
C GLY A 231 -13.61 -18.37 10.78
N ALA A 232 -13.02 -17.81 11.84
CA ALA A 232 -13.78 -17.34 13.01
C ALA A 232 -14.49 -16.02 12.67
N LYS A 233 -15.76 -15.91 13.06
CA LYS A 233 -16.57 -14.69 12.90
C LYS A 233 -16.73 -13.90 14.19
N THR A 234 -16.46 -14.53 15.34
CA THR A 234 -16.53 -13.95 16.68
C THR A 234 -15.34 -14.40 17.54
N ASP A 235 -15.04 -13.69 18.63
CA ASP A 235 -13.96 -14.05 19.56
C ASP A 235 -14.20 -15.43 20.22
N ASP A 236 -15.45 -15.75 20.59
CA ASP A 236 -15.83 -17.06 21.14
C ASP A 236 -15.65 -18.20 20.11
N GLU A 237 -15.95 -17.93 18.85
CA GLU A 237 -15.69 -18.87 17.77
C GLU A 237 -14.18 -19.06 17.55
N ALA A 238 -13.38 -17.99 17.73
CA ALA A 238 -11.93 -18.05 17.59
C ALA A 238 -11.30 -18.99 18.62
N GLU A 239 -11.75 -18.97 19.88
CA GLU A 239 -11.24 -19.90 20.91
C GLU A 239 -11.60 -21.35 20.61
N LYS A 240 -12.88 -21.61 20.25
CA LYS A 240 -13.34 -22.95 19.87
C LYS A 240 -12.59 -23.44 18.62
N HIS A 241 -12.43 -22.59 17.60
CA HIS A 241 -11.69 -22.92 16.39
C HIS A 241 -10.22 -23.22 16.68
N THR A 242 -9.58 -22.45 17.57
CA THR A 242 -8.19 -22.72 17.97
C THR A 242 -8.04 -24.09 18.63
N ALA A 243 -8.99 -24.53 19.46
CA ALA A 243 -8.98 -25.84 20.07
C ALA A 243 -9.17 -26.96 19.02
N ILE A 244 -10.11 -26.78 18.09
CA ILE A 244 -10.35 -27.72 16.97
C ILE A 244 -9.12 -27.80 16.07
N GLN A 245 -8.51 -26.68 15.70
CA GLN A 245 -7.30 -26.64 14.90
C GLN A 245 -6.12 -27.37 15.57
N LYS A 246 -5.96 -27.21 16.89
CA LYS A 246 -4.95 -27.94 17.65
C LYS A 246 -5.21 -29.45 17.65
N ALA A 247 -6.49 -29.84 17.82
CA ALA A 247 -6.89 -31.25 17.81
C ALA A 247 -6.69 -31.88 16.43
N LEU A 248 -7.11 -31.21 15.35
CA LEU A 248 -6.92 -31.67 13.97
C LEU A 248 -5.43 -31.78 13.60
N ARG A 249 -4.61 -30.81 14.04
CA ARG A 249 -3.16 -30.85 13.82
C ARG A 249 -2.52 -32.02 14.56
N TYR A 250 -2.93 -32.27 15.81
CA TYR A 250 -2.44 -33.40 16.59
C TYR A 250 -2.81 -34.74 15.93
N ASP A 251 -4.06 -34.86 15.47
CA ASP A 251 -4.53 -36.07 14.81
C ASP A 251 -3.85 -36.31 13.47
N LEU A 252 -3.64 -35.25 12.66
CA LEU A 252 -2.88 -35.33 11.41
C LEU A 252 -1.44 -35.77 11.64
N GLU A 253 -0.82 -35.39 12.75
CA GLU A 253 0.54 -35.80 13.11
C GLU A 253 0.60 -37.24 13.60
N ALA A 254 -0.39 -37.66 14.37
CA ALA A 254 -0.48 -38.99 14.94
C ALA A 254 -0.95 -40.04 13.92
N ASN A 255 -1.84 -39.66 13.00
CA ASN A 255 -2.50 -40.55 12.04
C ASN A 255 -2.47 -39.95 10.61
N PRO A 256 -1.28 -39.71 10.03
CA PRO A 256 -1.16 -38.98 8.75
C PRO A 256 -1.89 -39.69 7.58
N ASP A 257 -2.07 -40.97 7.65
CA ASP A 257 -2.75 -41.76 6.59
C ASP A 257 -4.26 -41.49 6.51
N ASN A 258 -4.84 -40.84 7.55
CA ASN A 258 -6.23 -40.45 7.56
C ASN A 258 -6.49 -39.09 6.84
N PHE A 259 -5.44 -38.45 6.39
CA PHE A 259 -5.50 -37.12 5.77
C PHE A 259 -4.93 -37.12 4.36
N PRO A 260 -5.34 -36.14 3.51
CA PRO A 260 -4.74 -35.96 2.20
C PRO A 260 -3.22 -35.77 2.30
N ALA A 261 -2.45 -36.47 1.46
CA ALA A 261 -0.99 -36.34 1.46
C ALA A 261 -0.49 -34.89 1.26
N SER A 262 -1.29 -34.06 0.59
CA SER A 262 -1.04 -32.61 0.43
C SER A 262 -1.02 -31.88 1.77
N ASP A 263 -1.95 -32.17 2.68
CA ASP A 263 -2.10 -31.48 3.96
C ASP A 263 -0.98 -31.92 4.92
N VAL A 264 -0.62 -33.20 4.89
CA VAL A 264 0.54 -33.73 5.62
C VAL A 264 1.83 -33.07 5.17
N ALA A 265 2.03 -32.94 3.85
CA ALA A 265 3.20 -32.28 3.28
C ALA A 265 3.25 -30.79 3.63
N GLU A 266 2.11 -30.11 3.56
CA GLU A 266 1.99 -28.71 3.93
C GLU A 266 2.36 -28.47 5.40
N LEU A 267 1.81 -29.25 6.32
CA LEU A 267 2.10 -29.12 7.75
C LEU A 267 3.59 -29.35 8.05
N LYS A 268 4.19 -30.39 7.43
CA LYS A 268 5.64 -30.64 7.56
C LYS A 268 6.47 -29.45 7.07
N ARG A 269 6.10 -28.84 5.95
CA ARG A 269 6.74 -27.66 5.42
C ARG A 269 6.61 -26.46 6.37
N CYS A 270 5.40 -26.16 6.84
CA CYS A 270 5.16 -25.07 7.78
C CYS A 270 5.98 -25.21 9.08
N ARG A 271 6.10 -26.44 9.60
CA ARG A 271 6.97 -26.72 10.76
C ARG A 271 8.43 -26.44 10.47
N THR A 272 8.92 -26.89 9.31
CA THR A 272 10.29 -26.59 8.88
C THR A 272 10.50 -25.10 8.77
N ASN A 273 9.54 -24.35 8.22
CA ASN A 273 9.61 -22.89 8.10
C ASN A 273 9.75 -22.21 9.47
N GLU A 274 8.97 -22.63 10.47
CA GLU A 274 9.09 -22.10 11.83
C GLU A 274 10.40 -22.47 12.50
N GLN A 275 10.84 -23.72 12.37
CA GLN A 275 12.11 -24.19 12.93
C GLN A 275 13.32 -23.50 12.33
N THR A 276 13.28 -23.19 11.03
CA THR A 276 14.36 -22.48 10.33
C THR A 276 14.25 -20.95 10.43
N GLY A 277 13.17 -20.44 11.02
CA GLY A 277 12.93 -19.01 11.16
C GLY A 277 12.60 -18.29 9.84
N THR A 278 12.16 -19.02 8.81
CA THR A 278 11.73 -18.43 7.53
C THR A 278 10.25 -18.06 7.51
N ALA A 279 9.43 -18.65 8.40
CA ALA A 279 8.02 -18.34 8.55
C ALA A 279 7.80 -16.86 8.80
N ASP A 280 6.92 -16.23 8.00
CA ASP A 280 6.57 -14.81 8.08
C ASP A 280 5.14 -14.63 7.60
N LYS A 281 4.22 -14.43 8.54
CA LYS A 281 2.78 -14.31 8.26
C LYS A 281 2.48 -13.20 7.27
N TYR A 282 3.08 -12.02 7.46
CA TYR A 282 2.87 -10.88 6.56
C TYR A 282 3.31 -11.23 5.13
N ARG A 283 4.53 -11.76 4.98
CA ARG A 283 5.03 -12.17 3.65
C ARG A 283 4.17 -13.26 3.04
N TRP A 284 3.73 -14.22 3.82
CA TRP A 284 2.82 -15.26 3.33
C TRP A 284 1.49 -14.69 2.86
N MET A 285 0.85 -13.84 3.67
CA MET A 285 -0.44 -13.23 3.30
C MET A 285 -0.31 -12.36 2.05
N VAL A 286 0.69 -11.46 2.01
CA VAL A 286 0.85 -10.50 0.91
C VAL A 286 1.45 -11.15 -0.34
N TYR A 287 2.62 -11.80 -0.19
CA TYR A 287 3.38 -12.32 -1.33
C TYR A 287 3.03 -13.76 -1.70
N GLY A 288 2.45 -14.52 -0.80
CA GLY A 288 1.94 -15.87 -1.06
C GLY A 288 0.48 -15.89 -1.49
N LEU A 289 -0.40 -15.31 -0.70
CA LEU A 289 -1.85 -15.35 -0.95
C LEU A 289 -2.39 -14.12 -1.68
N GLY A 290 -1.62 -13.04 -1.77
CA GLY A 290 -2.09 -11.78 -2.35
C GLY A 290 -3.19 -11.13 -1.52
N GLU A 291 -3.15 -11.31 -0.19
CA GLU A 291 -4.09 -10.70 0.75
C GLU A 291 -3.57 -9.35 1.24
N ARG A 292 -4.48 -8.40 1.42
CA ARG A 292 -4.16 -7.08 1.98
C ARG A 292 -3.88 -7.23 3.46
N MET A 293 -2.67 -6.92 3.87
CA MET A 293 -2.27 -7.01 5.26
C MET A 293 -1.28 -5.90 5.60
N ALA A 294 -1.41 -5.34 6.80
CA ALA A 294 -0.37 -4.50 7.36
C ALA A 294 0.82 -5.37 7.80
N PRO A 295 2.06 -4.88 7.72
CA PRO A 295 3.22 -5.60 8.23
C PRO A 295 3.05 -6.01 9.70
N ASP A 296 3.49 -7.22 10.04
CA ASP A 296 3.54 -7.66 11.45
C ASP A 296 4.50 -6.77 12.23
N GLY A 297 4.10 -6.49 13.47
CA GLY A 297 4.91 -5.66 14.37
C GLY A 297 4.44 -4.22 14.49
N LEU A 298 3.26 -3.88 13.93
CA LEU A 298 2.64 -2.58 14.23
C LEU A 298 2.54 -2.38 15.74
N ILE A 299 2.93 -1.20 16.19
CA ILE A 299 2.86 -0.85 17.62
C ILE A 299 1.41 -0.67 18.05
N PHE A 300 0.57 -0.12 17.16
CA PHE A 300 -0.86 0.06 17.37
C PHE A 300 -1.67 -0.59 16.23
N PRO A 301 -1.83 -1.93 16.21
CA PRO A 301 -2.53 -2.62 15.13
C PRO A 301 -4.04 -2.37 15.15
N ASN A 302 -4.61 -2.13 16.33
CA ASN A 302 -6.05 -1.99 16.54
C ASN A 302 -6.41 -0.51 16.74
N VAL A 303 -6.68 0.20 15.65
CA VAL A 303 -7.14 1.59 15.67
C VAL A 303 -8.50 1.71 14.98
N THR A 304 -9.33 2.65 15.44
CA THR A 304 -10.60 2.98 14.81
C THR A 304 -10.47 4.29 14.05
N TRP A 305 -10.83 4.29 12.76
CA TRP A 305 -10.83 5.52 11.97
C TRP A 305 -12.16 6.25 12.10
N ILE A 306 -12.10 7.54 12.40
CA ILE A 306 -13.27 8.43 12.52
C ILE A 306 -13.11 9.64 11.59
N LYS A 307 -14.24 10.23 11.18
CA LYS A 307 -14.24 11.37 10.24
C LYS A 307 -13.98 12.71 10.92
N GLU A 308 -14.44 12.85 12.16
CA GLU A 308 -14.42 14.12 12.90
C GLU A 308 -14.02 13.88 14.34
N PHE A 309 -13.34 14.87 14.92
CA PHE A 309 -12.98 14.86 16.33
C PHE A 309 -14.26 15.08 17.18
N PRO A 310 -14.54 14.23 18.20
CA PRO A 310 -15.75 14.36 19.00
C PRO A 310 -15.76 15.65 19.83
N GLN A 311 -16.92 16.30 19.91
CA GLN A 311 -17.08 17.52 20.67
C GLN A 311 -17.14 17.31 22.19
N ASN A 312 -17.64 16.15 22.62
CA ASN A 312 -17.87 15.83 24.04
C ASN A 312 -16.78 14.89 24.55
N VAL A 313 -15.58 15.43 24.78
CA VAL A 313 -14.47 14.73 25.46
C VAL A 313 -14.27 15.29 26.86
N GLU A 314 -13.83 14.44 27.79
CA GLU A 314 -13.60 14.84 29.20
C GLU A 314 -12.41 15.77 29.37
N ALA A 315 -11.39 15.59 28.55
CA ALA A 315 -10.17 16.39 28.56
C ALA A 315 -9.54 16.49 27.18
N ILE A 316 -8.89 17.62 26.91
CA ILE A 316 -8.14 17.89 25.68
C ILE A 316 -6.68 18.16 26.04
N TYR A 317 -5.79 17.53 25.29
CA TYR A 317 -4.34 17.70 25.42
C TYR A 317 -3.72 17.99 24.06
N TRP A 318 -2.56 18.65 24.07
CA TRP A 318 -1.85 18.99 22.86
C TRP A 318 -0.41 18.51 22.94
N GLY A 319 0.05 17.90 21.85
CA GLY A 319 1.41 17.44 21.68
C GLY A 319 2.01 17.97 20.39
N SER A 320 3.32 18.21 20.41
CA SER A 320 4.03 18.63 19.21
C SER A 320 5.39 17.95 19.10
N ASP A 321 5.78 17.74 17.84
CA ASP A 321 7.11 17.33 17.43
C ASP A 321 7.66 18.36 16.44
N PHE A 322 8.94 18.74 16.56
CA PHE A 322 9.54 19.82 15.78
C PHE A 322 10.38 19.27 14.63
N GLY A 323 10.01 19.60 13.40
CA GLY A 323 10.81 19.39 12.21
C GLY A 323 11.36 20.70 11.66
N TYR A 324 12.34 20.64 10.76
CA TYR A 324 12.99 21.85 10.23
C TYR A 324 12.86 21.95 8.71
N THR A 325 13.82 21.45 7.93
CA THR A 325 13.80 21.59 6.47
C THR A 325 13.26 20.35 5.74
N THR A 326 13.54 19.18 6.23
CA THR A 326 13.18 17.89 5.62
C THR A 326 12.11 17.16 6.42
N ASP A 327 12.23 17.21 7.75
CA ASP A 327 11.29 16.56 8.64
C ASP A 327 10.11 17.50 8.97
N PRO A 328 8.88 16.99 9.01
CA PRO A 328 7.72 17.81 9.31
C PRO A 328 7.65 18.15 10.79
N SER A 329 7.30 19.40 11.09
CA SER A 329 6.73 19.73 12.38
C SER A 329 5.29 19.24 12.46
N THR A 330 4.89 18.78 13.63
CA THR A 330 3.60 18.15 13.84
C THR A 330 2.93 18.71 15.08
N LEU A 331 1.64 19.00 14.99
CA LEU A 331 0.78 19.31 16.13
C LEU A 331 -0.39 18.34 16.16
N VAL A 332 -0.62 17.74 17.32
CA VAL A 332 -1.74 16.81 17.56
C VAL A 332 -2.67 17.34 18.66
N LYS A 333 -3.97 17.17 18.41
CA LYS A 333 -5.02 17.34 19.41
C LYS A 333 -5.45 15.97 19.90
N ILE A 334 -5.48 15.79 21.22
CA ILE A 334 -5.82 14.52 21.86
C ILE A 334 -7.02 14.75 22.76
N GLY A 335 -8.09 14.00 22.56
CA GLY A 335 -9.25 13.96 23.44
C GLY A 335 -9.28 12.64 24.22
N VAL A 336 -9.61 12.70 25.50
CA VAL A 336 -9.77 11.50 26.33
C VAL A 336 -11.21 11.45 26.85
N GLN A 337 -11.81 10.25 26.77
CA GLN A 337 -13.12 9.96 27.33
C GLN A 337 -13.11 8.50 27.85
N GLY A 338 -13.00 8.34 29.16
CA GLY A 338 -12.83 7.04 29.78
C GLY A 338 -11.62 6.29 29.20
N THR A 339 -11.82 5.13 28.62
CA THR A 339 -10.77 4.35 27.95
C THR A 339 -10.58 4.66 26.48
N ASN A 340 -11.28 5.64 25.92
CA ASN A 340 -11.13 6.05 24.53
C ASN A 340 -10.19 7.26 24.43
N MET A 341 -9.29 7.21 23.46
CA MET A 341 -8.41 8.32 23.11
C MET A 341 -8.60 8.67 21.63
N PHE A 342 -8.93 9.93 21.37
CA PHE A 342 -9.16 10.49 20.04
C PHE A 342 -7.97 11.34 19.65
N ILE A 343 -7.39 11.12 18.48
CA ILE A 343 -6.17 11.77 18.02
C ILE A 343 -6.44 12.42 16.67
N GLU A 344 -6.20 13.73 16.57
CA GLU A 344 -6.33 14.52 15.36
C GLU A 344 -5.02 15.24 15.07
N CYS A 345 -4.47 15.08 13.87
CA CYS A 345 -3.33 15.84 13.39
C CYS A 345 -3.81 17.18 12.84
N LYS A 346 -3.29 18.29 13.36
CA LYS A 346 -3.71 19.64 12.99
C LYS A 346 -2.87 20.24 11.86
N PHE A 347 -1.57 19.97 11.86
CA PHE A 347 -0.66 20.23 10.75
C PHE A 347 0.49 19.22 10.73
N TYR A 348 1.08 19.04 9.55
CA TYR A 348 2.18 18.12 9.29
C TYR A 348 2.98 18.63 8.10
N GLU A 349 3.93 19.51 8.35
CA GLU A 349 4.75 20.14 7.32
C GLU A 349 6.07 20.66 7.88
N PRO A 350 7.15 20.74 7.08
CA PRO A 350 8.41 21.34 7.53
C PRO A 350 8.24 22.80 7.93
N THR A 351 8.85 23.18 9.05
CA THR A 351 8.86 24.57 9.53
C THR A 351 10.30 25.08 9.63
N PRO A 352 10.83 25.75 8.59
CA PRO A 352 12.24 26.12 8.51
C PRO A 352 12.64 27.24 9.49
N SER A 353 11.69 27.82 10.22
CA SER A 353 11.91 28.82 11.25
C SER A 353 10.90 28.72 12.37
N THR A 354 11.23 29.30 13.52
CA THR A 354 10.31 29.42 14.65
C THR A 354 9.08 30.25 14.31
N ASP A 355 9.21 31.27 13.43
CA ASP A 355 8.11 32.10 13.00
C ASP A 355 7.11 31.31 12.12
N ALA A 356 7.63 30.43 11.24
CA ALA A 356 6.78 29.54 10.44
C ALA A 356 5.98 28.59 11.33
N TYR A 357 6.62 28.02 12.35
CA TYR A 357 5.94 27.18 13.33
C TYR A 357 4.87 27.94 14.12
N LEU A 358 5.21 29.15 14.61
CA LEU A 358 4.28 30.00 15.36
C LEU A 358 3.05 30.39 14.53
N ALA A 359 3.23 30.66 13.25
CA ALA A 359 2.14 30.98 12.33
C ALA A 359 1.15 29.81 12.23
N LEU A 360 1.62 28.55 12.18
CA LEU A 360 0.76 27.37 12.19
C LEU A 360 0.15 27.12 13.57
N LEU A 361 0.94 27.20 14.63
CA LEU A 361 0.47 26.98 16.00
C LEU A 361 -0.71 27.91 16.34
N SER A 362 -0.60 29.20 15.98
CA SER A 362 -1.59 30.22 16.27
C SER A 362 -2.96 29.97 15.65
N GLN A 363 -3.03 29.15 14.60
CA GLN A 363 -4.29 28.78 13.93
C GLN A 363 -5.09 27.73 14.70
N HIS A 364 -4.44 27.00 15.61
CA HIS A 364 -5.03 25.80 16.21
C HIS A 364 -5.08 25.83 17.73
N VAL A 365 -4.20 26.59 18.39
CA VAL A 365 -3.98 26.56 19.84
C VAL A 365 -4.13 27.96 20.41
N SER A 366 -4.87 28.11 21.49
CA SER A 366 -4.92 29.33 22.25
C SER A 366 -3.69 29.47 23.17
N LYS A 367 -3.37 30.70 23.60
CA LYS A 367 -2.24 30.95 24.52
C LYS A 367 -2.41 30.28 25.89
N SER A 368 -3.64 29.95 26.25
CA SER A 368 -3.98 29.26 27.52
C SER A 368 -3.83 27.73 27.41
N ASP A 369 -3.78 27.16 26.20
CA ASP A 369 -3.66 25.72 26.00
C ASP A 369 -2.22 25.26 26.25
N SER A 370 -2.05 24.23 27.04
CA SER A 370 -0.73 23.65 27.30
C SER A 370 -0.33 22.66 26.22
N VAL A 371 0.76 22.93 25.51
CA VAL A 371 1.35 22.08 24.45
C VAL A 371 2.62 21.43 24.97
N TRP A 372 2.75 20.13 24.84
CA TRP A 372 3.93 19.37 25.26
C TRP A 372 4.74 18.91 24.05
N ALA A 373 6.04 19.19 24.08
CA ALA A 373 6.93 18.95 22.94
C ALA A 373 8.26 18.33 23.34
N ASP A 374 8.93 17.67 22.37
CA ASP A 374 10.27 17.14 22.57
C ASP A 374 11.31 18.29 22.58
N PRO A 375 12.08 18.42 23.65
CA PRO A 375 13.15 19.42 23.72
C PRO A 375 14.46 19.00 23.03
N SER A 376 14.58 17.72 22.59
CA SER A 376 15.87 17.09 22.25
C SER A 376 16.19 17.03 20.76
N GLY A 377 15.34 17.55 19.88
CA GLY A 377 15.58 17.50 18.44
C GLY A 377 16.89 18.14 17.99
N GLU A 378 17.64 17.53 17.06
CA GLU A 378 18.86 18.08 16.42
C GLU A 378 18.62 19.49 15.85
N ASN A 379 17.37 19.83 15.60
CA ASN A 379 16.89 21.09 15.02
C ASN A 379 16.50 22.13 16.05
N GLY A 380 16.92 21.99 17.32
CA GLY A 380 16.78 23.03 18.33
C GLY A 380 15.41 23.10 19.00
N GLY A 381 14.76 21.98 19.34
CA GLY A 381 13.46 21.91 20.01
C GLY A 381 13.31 22.87 21.20
N ARG A 382 14.38 23.08 22.01
CA ARG A 382 14.40 24.08 23.07
C ARG A 382 14.27 25.51 22.54
N GLY A 383 14.82 25.80 21.34
CA GLY A 383 14.69 27.10 20.68
C GLY A 383 13.26 27.37 20.27
N PHE A 384 12.58 26.40 19.67
CA PHE A 384 11.15 26.50 19.32
C PHE A 384 10.28 26.72 20.57
N ILE A 385 10.51 25.93 21.64
CA ILE A 385 9.79 26.08 22.91
C ILE A 385 9.98 27.49 23.48
N SER A 386 11.22 28.00 23.47
CA SER A 386 11.52 29.36 23.99
C SER A 386 10.87 30.44 23.16
N ALA A 387 10.90 30.33 21.82
CA ALA A 387 10.25 31.27 20.92
C ALA A 387 8.73 31.31 21.14
N CYS A 388 8.09 30.13 21.27
CA CYS A 388 6.65 30.07 21.55
C CYS A 388 6.29 30.74 22.89
N ARG A 389 7.10 30.53 23.93
CA ARG A 389 6.89 31.16 25.23
C ARG A 389 7.08 32.66 25.20
N ASN A 390 8.05 33.17 24.46
CA ASN A 390 8.26 34.60 24.27
C ASN A 390 7.04 35.30 23.63
N GLU A 391 6.35 34.55 22.73
CA GLU A 391 5.10 35.01 22.11
C GLU A 391 3.84 34.76 22.99
N GLY A 392 4.04 34.27 24.22
CA GLY A 392 3.00 34.09 25.22
C GLY A 392 2.22 32.76 25.10
N TYR A 393 2.70 31.76 24.32
CA TYR A 393 2.11 30.42 24.28
C TYR A 393 2.62 29.54 25.41
N SER A 394 1.75 28.71 25.95
CA SER A 394 2.07 27.75 27.02
C SER A 394 2.65 26.45 26.46
N VAL A 395 3.87 26.51 25.89
CA VAL A 395 4.58 25.35 25.33
C VAL A 395 5.62 24.83 26.34
N TYR A 396 5.59 23.54 26.62
CA TYR A 396 6.43 22.91 27.66
C TYR A 396 7.26 21.78 27.09
N ALA A 397 8.48 21.63 27.60
CA ALA A 397 9.35 20.52 27.32
C ALA A 397 8.88 19.26 28.05
N THR A 398 8.70 18.17 27.34
CA THR A 398 8.50 16.85 27.94
C THR A 398 9.80 16.31 28.48
N ASN A 399 9.76 15.65 29.63
CA ASN A 399 10.95 14.99 30.18
C ASN A 399 11.20 13.67 29.42
N THR A 400 12.20 13.68 28.54
CA THR A 400 12.65 12.51 27.78
C THR A 400 13.89 11.88 28.42
N TYR A 401 13.94 10.55 28.47
CA TYR A 401 15.02 9.76 29.05
C TYR A 401 15.14 8.41 28.31
N PRO A 402 16.26 7.66 28.45
CA PRO A 402 16.36 6.33 27.86
C PRO A 402 15.21 5.42 28.29
N GLY A 403 14.44 4.89 27.32
CA GLY A 403 13.23 4.09 27.56
C GLY A 403 11.92 4.88 27.57
N SER A 404 11.93 6.22 27.46
CA SER A 404 10.72 7.05 27.40
C SER A 404 9.82 6.73 26.21
N ILE A 405 10.40 6.25 25.09
CA ILE A 405 9.64 5.82 23.91
C ILE A 405 8.75 4.61 24.27
N VAL A 406 9.34 3.57 24.85
CA VAL A 406 8.61 2.36 25.25
C VAL A 406 7.58 2.68 26.34
N TYR A 407 7.93 3.56 27.28
CA TYR A 407 7.03 4.03 28.32
C TYR A 407 5.82 4.77 27.73
N GLY A 408 6.03 5.72 26.80
CA GLY A 408 4.94 6.43 26.13
C GLY A 408 4.02 5.49 25.34
N ILE A 409 4.58 4.52 24.61
CA ILE A 409 3.82 3.47 23.94
C ILE A 409 2.96 2.68 24.94
N SER A 410 3.52 2.34 26.11
CA SER A 410 2.78 1.61 27.14
C SER A 410 1.58 2.37 27.70
N ILE A 411 1.68 3.70 27.79
CA ILE A 411 0.56 4.58 28.16
C ILE A 411 -0.55 4.48 27.10
N LEU A 412 -0.20 4.70 25.82
CA LEU A 412 -1.17 4.72 24.72
C LEU A 412 -1.90 3.38 24.56
N ARG A 413 -1.24 2.26 24.84
CA ARG A 413 -1.85 0.91 24.80
C ARG A 413 -2.96 0.66 25.82
N LYS A 414 -3.11 1.52 26.82
CA LYS A 414 -4.23 1.43 27.78
C LYS A 414 -5.55 1.92 27.19
N TYR A 415 -5.47 2.63 26.05
CA TYR A 415 -6.62 3.26 25.41
C TYR A 415 -7.04 2.55 24.14
N LYS A 416 -8.33 2.64 23.82
CA LYS A 416 -8.85 2.38 22.47
C LYS A 416 -8.59 3.62 21.62
N LEU A 417 -7.69 3.48 20.63
CA LEU A 417 -7.25 4.61 19.81
C LEU A 417 -8.23 4.87 18.66
N HIS A 418 -8.71 6.10 18.59
CA HIS A 418 -9.55 6.59 17.51
C HIS A 418 -8.79 7.69 16.76
N LEU A 419 -8.49 7.45 15.49
CA LEU A 419 -7.70 8.35 14.65
C LEU A 419 -8.60 9.14 13.72
N VAL A 420 -8.50 10.46 13.76
CA VAL A 420 -9.25 11.32 12.84
C VAL A 420 -8.57 11.29 11.48
N ASP A 421 -9.36 10.98 10.46
CA ASP A 421 -8.88 11.05 9.07
C ASP A 421 -8.97 12.50 8.60
N CYS A 422 -7.81 13.14 8.35
CA CYS A 422 -7.71 14.55 7.94
C CYS A 422 -7.38 14.66 6.45
N PRO A 423 -8.37 14.55 5.53
CA PRO A 423 -8.11 14.53 4.08
C PRO A 423 -7.42 15.80 3.54
N HIS A 424 -7.56 16.93 4.22
CA HIS A 424 -6.91 18.19 3.86
C HIS A 424 -5.38 18.17 4.04
N LEU A 425 -4.84 17.22 4.81
CA LEU A 425 -3.42 16.98 4.99
C LEU A 425 -2.88 15.88 4.08
N ALA A 426 -3.71 15.32 3.21
CA ALA A 426 -3.29 14.22 2.34
C ALA A 426 -2.22 14.67 1.34
N ASP A 427 -1.24 13.80 1.13
CA ASP A 427 -0.23 13.97 0.08
C ASP A 427 -0.82 13.78 -1.33
N SER A 428 0.02 13.89 -2.35
CA SER A 428 -0.37 13.71 -3.75
C SER A 428 -0.98 12.34 -4.06
N ASN A 429 -0.71 11.33 -3.23
CA ASN A 429 -1.29 9.98 -3.34
C ASN A 429 -2.65 9.85 -2.63
N GLY A 430 -3.11 10.91 -1.96
CA GLY A 430 -4.31 10.89 -1.12
C GLY A 430 -4.12 10.17 0.20
N MET A 431 -2.87 9.94 0.61
CA MET A 431 -2.51 9.35 1.88
C MET A 431 -2.33 10.45 2.91
N THR A 432 -3.11 10.42 3.99
CA THR A 432 -2.93 11.37 5.10
C THR A 432 -1.70 11.00 5.93
N PRO A 433 -1.00 11.98 6.55
CA PRO A 433 0.15 11.69 7.42
C PRO A 433 -0.18 10.67 8.52
N MET A 434 -1.36 10.78 9.14
CA MET A 434 -1.83 9.85 10.18
C MET A 434 -1.94 8.41 9.65
N ARG A 435 -2.45 8.22 8.42
CA ARG A 435 -2.52 6.88 7.79
C ARG A 435 -1.14 6.33 7.47
N LYS A 436 -0.26 7.18 6.95
CA LYS A 436 1.12 6.82 6.61
C LYS A 436 1.89 6.37 7.85
N GLU A 437 1.85 7.16 8.92
CA GLU A 437 2.57 6.85 10.14
C GLU A 437 1.97 5.66 10.88
N GLN A 438 0.64 5.55 10.96
CA GLN A 438 -0.01 4.39 11.58
C GLN A 438 0.38 3.09 10.88
N ALA A 439 0.42 3.08 9.55
CA ALA A 439 0.83 1.90 8.77
C ALA A 439 2.33 1.61 8.88
N GLY A 440 3.17 2.61 9.15
CA GLY A 440 4.62 2.51 9.26
C GLY A 440 5.16 2.37 10.69
N TYR A 441 4.37 2.68 11.72
CA TYR A 441 4.84 2.67 13.11
C TYR A 441 4.91 1.25 13.66
N GLN A 442 6.06 0.62 13.45
CA GLN A 442 6.28 -0.79 13.75
C GLN A 442 7.53 -0.98 14.61
N LYS A 443 7.60 -2.13 15.27
CA LYS A 443 8.76 -2.53 16.06
C LYS A 443 9.98 -2.69 15.16
N ALA A 444 11.13 -2.16 15.59
CA ALA A 444 12.38 -2.33 14.90
C ALA A 444 12.83 -3.80 14.95
N LYS A 445 13.58 -4.23 13.93
CA LYS A 445 14.22 -5.54 13.89
C LYS A 445 15.71 -5.37 14.10
N ALA A 446 16.30 -6.09 15.05
CA ALA A 446 17.72 -6.11 15.29
C ALA A 446 18.29 -7.52 15.04
N ARG A 447 19.55 -7.58 14.64
CA ARG A 447 20.25 -8.86 14.42
C ARG A 447 20.93 -9.28 15.72
N VAL A 448 20.43 -10.33 16.36
CA VAL A 448 21.02 -10.91 17.57
C VAL A 448 21.52 -12.31 17.23
N ASN A 449 22.82 -12.57 17.41
CA ASN A 449 23.46 -13.86 17.08
C ASN A 449 23.17 -14.37 15.65
N GLY A 450 23.10 -13.45 14.67
CA GLY A 450 22.83 -13.80 13.27
C GLY A 450 21.34 -13.93 12.90
N VAL A 451 20.45 -13.94 13.88
CA VAL A 451 18.98 -14.03 13.71
C VAL A 451 18.35 -12.65 13.83
N MET A 452 17.41 -12.32 12.94
CA MET A 452 16.60 -11.08 13.05
C MET A 452 15.55 -11.25 14.14
N VAL A 453 15.63 -10.44 15.19
CA VAL A 453 14.71 -10.43 16.32
C VAL A 453 13.93 -9.11 16.32
N VAL A 454 12.63 -9.18 16.56
CA VAL A 454 11.80 -7.98 16.76
C VAL A 454 12.13 -7.39 18.13
N THR A 455 12.48 -6.10 18.16
CA THR A 455 12.78 -5.36 19.39
C THR A 455 11.51 -4.73 19.95
N ASP A 456 11.58 -4.23 21.19
CA ASP A 456 10.47 -3.46 21.78
C ASP A 456 10.47 -1.98 21.37
N SER A 457 11.54 -1.51 20.74
CA SER A 457 11.65 -0.15 20.25
C SER A 457 11.01 -0.02 18.86
N PRO A 458 10.38 1.13 18.53
CA PRO A 458 9.89 1.39 17.18
C PRO A 458 11.02 1.60 16.18
N VAL A 459 10.71 1.47 14.90
CA VAL A 459 11.56 2.00 13.82
C VAL A 459 11.56 3.52 13.93
N ASP A 460 12.74 4.11 13.82
CA ASP A 460 12.93 5.56 13.85
C ASP A 460 12.73 6.14 12.43
N ALA A 461 11.49 6.13 11.97
CA ALA A 461 11.10 6.70 10.70
C ALA A 461 9.56 6.88 10.64
N ASN A 462 9.10 8.00 10.10
CA ASN A 462 7.67 8.32 9.97
C ASN A 462 6.92 8.14 11.30
N ASN A 463 7.38 8.80 12.36
CA ASN A 463 6.89 8.66 13.74
C ASN A 463 6.52 9.98 14.40
N HIS A 464 6.54 11.10 13.65
CA HIS A 464 6.36 12.46 14.17
C HIS A 464 5.02 12.67 14.88
N ILE A 465 3.92 12.13 14.33
CA ILE A 465 2.59 12.19 14.97
C ILE A 465 2.62 11.38 16.27
N TRP A 466 3.17 10.16 16.22
CA TRP A 466 3.24 9.31 17.41
C TRP A 466 4.16 9.87 18.49
N ASP A 467 5.21 10.58 18.08
CA ASP A 467 6.12 11.28 19.01
C ASP A 467 5.39 12.45 19.66
N ALA A 468 4.68 13.27 18.89
CA ALA A 468 3.85 14.34 19.44
C ALA A 468 2.79 13.81 20.41
N VAL A 469 2.10 12.70 20.06
CA VAL A 469 1.10 12.04 20.94
C VAL A 469 1.78 11.55 22.23
N ARG A 470 2.96 10.93 22.15
CA ARG A 470 3.71 10.44 23.31
C ARG A 470 4.15 11.59 24.24
N MET A 471 4.59 12.74 23.67
CA MET A 471 4.96 13.90 24.48
C MET A 471 3.80 14.37 25.36
N ALA A 472 2.62 14.52 24.79
CA ALA A 472 1.43 14.91 25.53
C ALA A 472 1.01 13.84 26.56
N ALA A 473 0.99 12.56 26.17
CA ALA A 473 0.55 11.46 27.02
C ALA A 473 1.46 11.27 28.25
N MET A 474 2.77 11.31 28.07
CA MET A 474 3.75 11.18 29.16
C MET A 474 3.68 12.35 30.16
N SER A 475 3.57 13.57 29.64
CA SER A 475 3.59 14.77 30.47
C SER A 475 2.30 14.95 31.29
N ASN A 476 1.17 14.50 30.76
CA ASN A 476 -0.10 14.55 31.47
C ASN A 476 -0.43 13.26 32.24
N ARG A 477 0.44 12.27 32.22
CA ARG A 477 0.30 10.97 32.93
C ARG A 477 -1.02 10.26 32.57
N LEU A 478 -1.37 10.24 31.26
CA LEU A 478 -2.58 9.63 30.75
C LEU A 478 -2.64 8.12 31.00
#